data_f685f02cafab958c887c1305ba24087f
#
_entry.id   f685f02cafab958c887c1305ba24087f
#
_cell.length_a   1.000
_cell.length_b   1.000
_cell.length_c   1.000
_cell.angle_alpha   90.00
_cell.angle_beta   90.00
_cell.angle_gamma   90.00
#
_symmetry.space_group_name_H-M   'P 1'
#
loop_
_entity.id
_entity.type
_entity.pdbx_description
1 polymer ?
#
loop_
_entity_poly.entity_id
_entity_poly.type
_entity_poly.pdbx_seq_one_letter_code
_entity_poly.pdbx_strand_id
1 'polypeptide(L)'
;MRTISTLLLATILALAVAHPAAARVHRFKTEAAAQKHCPKDEIVWGSSRGTYYPKESPLYGKSRGGAYVCSREAYAAGWRQDSE
;
A
#
# COMPACT_ATOMS: atom_id res chain seq x y z
N MET A 1 14.69 0.27 48.74
CA MET A 1 13.57 0.37 48.65
C MET A 1 13.03 1.30 47.67
N ARG A 2 13.22 2.37 47.61
CA ARG A 2 12.70 3.23 46.73
C ARG A 2 13.11 3.02 45.37
N THR A 3 14.01 2.37 45.04
CA THR A 3 14.55 2.21 43.71
C THR A 3 13.65 1.48 42.78
N ILE A 4 12.70 0.85 43.29
CA ILE A 4 11.80 0.07 42.50
C ILE A 4 11.04 0.79 41.44
N SER A 5 10.64 1.95 41.69
CA SER A 5 9.79 2.65 40.80
C SER A 5 10.40 2.94 39.43
N THR A 6 11.66 2.95 39.33
CA THR A 6 12.26 3.29 38.06
C THR A 6 12.03 2.28 36.98
N LEU A 7 11.78 1.08 37.32
CA LEU A 7 11.63 0.08 36.31
C LEU A 7 10.42 0.23 35.44
N LEU A 8 9.41 0.75 35.96
CA LEU A 8 8.19 0.85 35.22
C LEU A 8 8.24 1.69 34.00
N LEU A 9 9.04 2.66 34.00
CA LEU A 9 9.10 3.55 32.89
C LEU A 9 9.54 2.96 31.59
N ALA A 10 10.39 2.04 31.65
CA ALA A 10 10.94 1.49 30.44
C ALA A 10 9.92 0.82 29.55
N THR A 11 8.94 0.24 30.11
CA THR A 11 8.01 -0.49 29.32
C THR A 11 7.13 0.34 28.45
N ILE A 12 6.83 1.48 28.83
CA ILE A 12 5.92 2.30 28.10
C ILE A 12 6.40 2.68 26.73
N LEU A 13 7.63 2.88 26.59
CA LEU A 13 8.18 3.30 25.33
C LEU A 13 7.97 2.35 24.20
N ALA A 14 7.94 1.11 24.48
CA ALA A 14 7.84 0.14 23.44
C ALA A 14 6.58 0.29 22.60
N LEU A 15 5.57 0.82 23.17
CA LEU A 15 4.32 0.94 22.47
C LEU A 15 4.28 2.07 21.48
N ALA A 16 5.03 3.04 21.69
CA ALA A 16 4.97 4.22 20.89
C ALA A 16 5.33 3.98 19.43
N VAL A 17 6.06 2.96 19.18
CA VAL A 17 6.48 2.71 17.83
C VAL A 17 5.65 1.76 17.08
N ALA A 18 4.63 1.32 17.66
CA ALA A 18 3.85 0.30 17.04
C ALA A 18 2.89 0.87 16.02
N HIS A 19 3.38 1.33 14.95
CA HIS A 19 2.47 1.70 13.90
C HIS A 19 3.12 1.27 12.59
N PRO A 20 2.33 0.92 11.64
CA PRO A 20 2.85 0.36 10.40
C PRO A 20 3.65 1.40 9.65
N ALA A 21 4.64 0.94 9.00
CA ALA A 21 5.39 1.79 8.14
C ALA A 21 4.45 2.24 7.04
N ALA A 22 4.80 3.28 6.39
CA ALA A 22 3.98 3.78 5.32
C ALA A 22 3.73 2.67 4.33
N ALA A 23 2.51 2.53 3.91
CA ALA A 23 2.17 1.54 2.92
C ALA A 23 2.88 1.88 1.64
N ARG A 24 3.43 0.89 1.01
CA ARG A 24 4.18 1.09 -0.20
C ARG A 24 3.48 0.38 -1.34
N VAL A 25 3.29 1.09 -2.44
CA VAL A 25 2.67 0.52 -3.62
C VAL A 25 3.76 0.17 -4.61
N HIS A 26 3.92 -1.10 -4.90
CA HIS A 26 4.89 -1.54 -5.88
C HIS A 26 4.29 -1.37 -7.27
N ARG A 27 5.08 -0.88 -8.18
CA ARG A 27 4.62 -0.56 -9.53
C ARG A 27 5.31 -1.48 -10.52
N PHE A 28 4.52 -2.11 -11.36
CA PHE A 28 5.04 -3.09 -12.31
C PHE A 28 4.74 -2.68 -13.73
N LYS A 29 5.59 -3.09 -14.64
CA LYS A 29 5.42 -2.76 -16.04
C LYS A 29 4.48 -3.72 -16.75
N THR A 30 4.26 -4.89 -16.19
CA THR A 30 3.35 -5.85 -16.79
C THR A 30 2.39 -6.36 -15.75
N GLU A 31 1.24 -6.77 -16.22
CA GLU A 31 0.25 -7.35 -15.33
C GLU A 31 0.76 -8.63 -14.73
N ALA A 32 1.47 -9.43 -15.51
CA ALA A 32 1.99 -10.69 -15.03
C ALA A 32 2.95 -10.50 -13.86
N ALA A 33 3.80 -9.49 -13.93
CA ALA A 33 4.73 -9.23 -12.85
C ALA A 33 4.00 -8.82 -11.59
N ALA A 34 2.98 -8.00 -11.73
CA ALA A 34 2.19 -7.60 -10.57
C ALA A 34 1.47 -8.81 -9.98
N GLN A 35 0.89 -9.64 -10.82
CA GLN A 35 0.16 -10.80 -10.34
C GLN A 35 1.10 -11.78 -9.61
N LYS A 36 2.33 -11.87 -10.05
CA LYS A 36 3.27 -12.75 -9.40
C LYS A 36 3.61 -12.23 -8.00
N HIS A 37 3.67 -10.92 -7.87
CA HIS A 37 3.97 -10.30 -6.58
C HIS A 37 2.79 -10.46 -5.62
N CYS A 38 1.58 -10.41 -6.12
CA CYS A 38 0.41 -10.55 -5.27
C CYS A 38 -0.59 -11.52 -5.93
N PRO A 39 -0.30 -12.81 -5.84
CA PRO A 39 -1.04 -13.81 -6.62
C PRO A 39 -2.52 -13.93 -6.28
N LYS A 40 -2.90 -13.56 -5.09
CA LYS A 40 -4.30 -13.68 -4.72
C LYS A 40 -5.03 -12.36 -4.72
N ASP A 41 -4.43 -11.37 -5.30
CA ASP A 41 -5.02 -10.05 -5.30
C ASP A 41 -5.46 -9.69 -6.71
N GLU A 42 -6.27 -8.68 -6.79
CA GLU A 42 -6.68 -8.15 -8.07
C GLU A 42 -5.66 -7.11 -8.51
N ILE A 43 -5.32 -7.10 -9.78
CA ILE A 43 -4.37 -6.13 -10.29
C ILE A 43 -5.16 -4.97 -10.88
N VAL A 44 -4.76 -3.77 -10.55
CA VAL A 44 -5.40 -2.56 -11.06
C VAL A 44 -4.34 -1.68 -11.70
N TRP A 45 -4.77 -0.67 -12.42
CA TRP A 45 -3.85 0.24 -13.11
C TRP A 45 -3.71 1.49 -12.26
N GLY A 46 -2.54 1.71 -11.71
CA GLY A 46 -2.30 2.84 -10.82
C GLY A 46 -1.78 4.04 -11.54
N SER A 47 -2.38 5.18 -11.29
CA SER A 47 -1.93 6.43 -11.89
C SER A 47 -0.73 6.96 -11.11
N SER A 48 -0.15 8.03 -11.60
CA SER A 48 0.94 8.68 -10.89
C SER A 48 0.43 9.58 -9.78
N ARG A 49 -0.90 9.72 -9.66
CA ARG A 49 -1.47 10.63 -8.69
C ARG A 49 -2.18 9.97 -7.52
N GLY A 50 -2.01 8.67 -7.37
CA GLY A 50 -2.62 8.00 -6.23
C GLY A 50 -4.07 7.62 -6.46
N THR A 51 -4.44 7.39 -7.70
CA THR A 51 -5.74 6.82 -8.02
C THR A 51 -5.50 5.57 -8.84
N TYR A 52 -6.52 4.76 -9.02
CA TYR A 52 -6.35 3.56 -9.82
C TYR A 52 -7.58 3.27 -10.65
N TYR A 53 -7.39 2.48 -11.69
CA TYR A 53 -8.47 2.07 -12.58
C TYR A 53 -8.60 0.55 -12.51
N PRO A 54 -9.79 0.04 -12.35
CA PRO A 54 -9.99 -1.40 -12.36
C PRO A 54 -9.87 -1.96 -13.77
N LYS A 55 -9.82 -3.27 -13.87
CA LYS A 55 -9.65 -3.90 -15.18
C LYS A 55 -10.72 -3.54 -16.19
N GLU A 56 -11.91 -3.24 -15.72
CA GLU A 56 -13.01 -2.91 -16.60
C GLU A 56 -12.89 -1.52 -17.20
N SER A 57 -12.03 -0.72 -16.67
CA SER A 57 -11.90 0.65 -17.14
C SER A 57 -11.22 0.69 -18.51
N PRO A 58 -11.68 1.55 -19.40
CA PRO A 58 -11.01 1.69 -20.69
C PRO A 58 -9.61 2.26 -20.56
N LEU A 59 -9.27 2.80 -19.40
CA LEU A 59 -7.94 3.33 -19.19
C LEU A 59 -6.97 2.33 -18.56
N TYR A 60 -7.44 1.14 -18.26
CA TYR A 60 -6.59 0.12 -17.69
C TYR A 60 -5.42 -0.17 -18.63
N GLY A 61 -4.21 -0.01 -18.12
CA GLY A 61 -3.01 -0.25 -18.88
C GLY A 61 -2.71 0.78 -19.95
N LYS A 62 -3.47 1.86 -19.99
CA LYS A 62 -3.34 2.77 -21.11
C LYS A 62 -2.99 4.20 -20.79
N SER A 63 -3.19 4.64 -19.58
CA SER A 63 -2.88 6.03 -19.30
C SER A 63 -1.38 6.21 -19.08
N ARG A 64 -0.92 7.38 -19.45
CA ARG A 64 0.49 7.68 -19.36
C ARG A 64 0.93 7.77 -17.88
N GLY A 65 2.10 7.24 -17.60
CA GLY A 65 2.63 7.33 -16.25
C GLY A 65 2.03 6.33 -15.28
N GLY A 66 1.21 5.42 -15.77
CA GLY A 66 0.62 4.42 -14.89
C GLY A 66 1.45 3.16 -14.78
N ALA A 67 1.02 2.28 -13.93
CA ALA A 67 1.68 1.00 -13.73
C ALA A 67 0.68 0.01 -13.18
N TYR A 68 0.98 -1.27 -13.32
CA TYR A 68 0.14 -2.30 -12.74
C TYR A 68 0.49 -2.40 -11.26
N VAL A 69 -0.50 -2.39 -10.41
CA VAL A 69 -0.31 -2.44 -8.97
C VAL A 69 -1.29 -3.39 -8.34
N CYS A 70 -0.96 -3.84 -7.14
CA CYS A 70 -1.83 -4.72 -6.39
C CYS A 70 -2.92 -3.90 -5.71
N SER A 71 -4.14 -4.35 -5.85
CA SER A 71 -5.28 -3.63 -5.31
C SER A 71 -5.15 -3.38 -3.80
N ARG A 72 -4.72 -4.37 -3.06
CA ARG A 72 -4.61 -4.21 -1.63
C ARG A 72 -3.54 -3.22 -1.21
N GLU A 73 -2.45 -3.19 -1.95
CA GLU A 73 -1.42 -2.21 -1.65
C GLU A 73 -1.93 -0.80 -1.92
N ALA A 74 -2.63 -0.63 -3.03
CA ALA A 74 -3.17 0.67 -3.36
C ALA A 74 -4.17 1.12 -2.30
N TYR A 75 -5.03 0.21 -1.89
CA TYR A 75 -6.03 0.53 -0.89
C TYR A 75 -5.36 0.91 0.44
N ALA A 76 -4.38 0.14 0.85
CA ALA A 76 -3.69 0.40 2.11
C ALA A 76 -2.94 1.73 2.08
N ALA A 77 -2.53 2.16 0.92
CA ALA A 77 -1.84 3.43 0.78
C ALA A 77 -2.80 4.60 0.63
N GLY A 78 -4.09 4.34 0.69
CA GLY A 78 -5.07 5.41 0.61
C GLY A 78 -5.44 5.84 -0.80
N TRP A 79 -5.07 5.04 -1.80
CA TRP A 79 -5.43 5.39 -3.16
C TRP A 79 -6.90 5.18 -3.37
N ARG A 80 -7.46 5.92 -4.28
CA ARG A 80 -8.88 5.84 -4.57
C ARG A 80 -9.12 5.48 -6.02
N GLN A 81 -10.24 4.83 -6.25
CA GLN A 81 -10.60 4.46 -7.61
C GLN A 81 -10.95 5.72 -8.39
N ASP A 82 -10.41 5.80 -9.58
CA ASP A 82 -10.67 6.93 -10.43
C ASP A 82 -12.00 6.70 -11.11
N SER A 83 -12.80 7.72 -11.19
CA SER A 83 -14.10 7.57 -11.77
C SER A 83 -14.12 7.93 -13.24
N GLU A 84 -13.01 8.17 -13.80
CA GLU A 84 -12.87 8.53 -15.21
C GLU A 84 -14.13 9.06 -15.88
#